data_e09e904db1695525efe4c3a9150ba965
#
_entry.id   e09e904db1695525efe4c3a9150ba965
#
_cell.length_a   1.000
_cell.length_b   1.000
_cell.length_c   1.000
_cell.angle_alpha   90.00
_cell.angle_beta   90.00
_cell.angle_gamma   90.00
#
_symmetry.space_group_name_H-M   'P 1'
#
loop_
_entity.id
_entity.type
_entity.pdbx_description
1 polymer ?
#
loop_
_entity_poly.entity_id
_entity_poly.type
_entity_poly.pdbx_seq_one_letter_code
_entity_poly.pdbx_strand_id
1 'polypeptide(L)'
;NLFSLLRDLKENGVTCILISHKLKEVIQIADTVTVLRDGRTICTLSAQRGEVAENILIKNMVGREIDNIYPSREHKKAGEVVLEVRNWNAYDPALGRYVLKDVSFDLRKGEIVGFAGLVGSGRTELALSIFGNPSGYRVNGEMFVKRNRTNFAHPGDAIKMGVAYVTEDRKADGLILIQDVKQNITLANLQAIASRGVIDDNAEVKVANEYKESLNIKTPSVEQKVSNLSGGNQQKVSLSKWLFVEPEVLILDEPTRGIDVGAKFEIYTIMNRLVQQGMSIIMISSELPEILGMSDRVYIVSAGRITGEMPIEEATQEKIMQKAID
;
A
#
# COMPACT_ATOMS: atom_id res chain seq x y z
N ASN A 1 -28.20 9.67 4.55
CA ASN A 1 -27.39 8.67 3.87
C ASN A 1 -27.52 8.90 2.34
N LEU A 2 -26.40 8.89 1.57
CA LEU A 2 -26.39 9.12 0.13
C LEU A 2 -27.35 8.19 -0.62
N PHE A 3 -27.39 6.92 -0.24
CA PHE A 3 -28.25 5.93 -0.91
C PHE A 3 -29.74 6.17 -0.68
N SER A 4 -30.15 6.67 0.47
CA SER A 4 -31.54 7.08 0.73
C SER A 4 -31.91 8.24 -0.21
N LEU A 5 -31.06 9.26 -0.30
CA LEU A 5 -31.27 10.39 -1.20
C LEU A 5 -31.36 9.96 -2.68
N LEU A 6 -30.50 9.04 -3.12
CA LEU A 6 -30.53 8.54 -4.49
C LEU A 6 -31.82 7.76 -4.80
N ARG A 7 -32.34 7.00 -3.82
CA ARG A 7 -33.63 6.30 -3.96
C ARG A 7 -34.78 7.29 -4.03
N ASP A 8 -34.81 8.29 -3.13
CA ASP A 8 -35.85 9.32 -3.12
C ASP A 8 -35.85 10.10 -4.45
N LEU A 9 -34.70 10.47 -4.98
CA LEU A 9 -34.59 11.12 -6.28
C LEU A 9 -35.14 10.25 -7.43
N LYS A 10 -34.82 8.96 -7.41
CA LYS A 10 -35.28 7.99 -8.39
C LYS A 10 -36.82 7.82 -8.33
N GLU A 11 -37.40 7.70 -7.12
CA GLU A 11 -38.83 7.61 -6.91
C GLU A 11 -39.56 8.87 -7.41
N ASN A 12 -38.90 10.03 -7.36
CA ASN A 12 -39.42 11.28 -7.92
C ASN A 12 -39.13 11.46 -9.42
N GLY A 13 -38.74 10.40 -10.15
CA GLY A 13 -38.53 10.41 -11.60
C GLY A 13 -37.21 11.04 -12.06
N VAL A 14 -36.26 11.29 -11.15
CA VAL A 14 -34.94 11.84 -11.50
C VAL A 14 -34.01 10.71 -11.96
N THR A 15 -33.41 10.85 -13.14
CA THR A 15 -32.37 9.94 -13.61
C THR A 15 -31.02 10.33 -12.99
N CYS A 16 -30.38 9.37 -12.29
CA CYS A 16 -29.11 9.58 -11.63
C CYS A 16 -27.99 8.82 -12.34
N ILE A 17 -26.82 9.45 -12.50
CA ILE A 17 -25.59 8.79 -12.94
C ILE A 17 -24.63 8.79 -11.76
N LEU A 18 -24.25 7.57 -11.29
CA LEU A 18 -23.29 7.36 -10.24
C LEU A 18 -21.99 6.85 -10.83
N ILE A 19 -20.89 7.58 -10.61
CA ILE A 19 -19.54 7.14 -10.99
C ILE A 19 -18.84 6.69 -9.70
N SER A 20 -18.53 5.41 -9.62
CA SER A 20 -17.89 4.82 -8.44
C SER A 20 -17.03 3.62 -8.84
N HIS A 21 -15.97 3.37 -8.07
CA HIS A 21 -15.17 2.14 -8.13
C HIS A 21 -15.52 1.17 -6.98
N LYS A 22 -16.41 1.55 -6.08
CA LYS A 22 -16.87 0.73 -4.96
C LYS A 22 -17.99 -0.19 -5.40
N LEU A 23 -17.64 -1.39 -5.80
CA LEU A 23 -18.58 -2.33 -6.44
C LEU A 23 -19.81 -2.64 -5.60
N LYS A 24 -19.66 -2.82 -4.28
CA LYS A 24 -20.79 -3.08 -3.37
C LYS A 24 -21.81 -1.95 -3.39
N GLU A 25 -21.35 -0.70 -3.48
CA GLU A 25 -22.23 0.46 -3.58
C GLU A 25 -22.99 0.47 -4.91
N VAL A 26 -22.28 0.20 -6.01
CA VAL A 26 -22.86 0.13 -7.36
C VAL A 26 -23.91 -0.98 -7.43
N ILE A 27 -23.59 -2.20 -6.98
CA ILE A 27 -24.50 -3.35 -7.00
C ILE A 27 -25.78 -3.09 -6.21
N GLN A 28 -25.68 -2.34 -5.12
CA GLN A 28 -26.80 -2.08 -4.22
C GLN A 28 -27.84 -1.09 -4.80
N ILE A 29 -27.43 -0.19 -5.71
CA ILE A 29 -28.31 0.93 -6.11
C ILE A 29 -28.53 1.06 -7.62
N ALA A 30 -27.63 0.55 -8.45
CA ALA A 30 -27.70 0.74 -9.90
C ALA A 30 -28.73 -0.18 -10.56
N ASP A 31 -29.52 0.35 -11.48
CA ASP A 31 -30.38 -0.44 -12.38
C ASP A 31 -29.57 -0.99 -13.56
N THR A 32 -28.62 -0.20 -14.03
CA THR A 32 -27.77 -0.52 -15.17
C THR A 32 -26.34 -0.10 -14.85
N VAL A 33 -25.38 -0.96 -15.11
CA VAL A 33 -23.96 -0.68 -14.88
C VAL A 33 -23.19 -0.73 -16.19
N THR A 34 -22.60 0.39 -16.57
CA THR A 34 -21.69 0.46 -17.72
C THR A 34 -20.24 0.43 -17.21
N VAL A 35 -19.52 -0.59 -17.61
CA VAL A 35 -18.09 -0.75 -17.24
C VAL A 35 -17.23 0.00 -18.23
N LEU A 36 -16.40 0.90 -17.69
CA LEU A 36 -15.41 1.66 -18.46
C LEU A 36 -14.00 1.17 -18.09
N ARG A 37 -13.16 0.98 -19.09
CA ARG A 37 -11.73 0.63 -18.91
C ARG A 37 -10.89 1.30 -20.00
N ASP A 38 -9.78 1.95 -19.59
CA ASP A 38 -8.87 2.64 -20.51
C ASP A 38 -9.59 3.60 -21.48
N GLY A 39 -10.63 4.32 -20.98
CA GLY A 39 -11.42 5.27 -21.77
C GLY A 39 -12.43 4.65 -22.74
N ARG A 40 -12.67 3.33 -22.68
CA ARG A 40 -13.62 2.61 -23.55
C ARG A 40 -14.70 1.93 -22.74
N THR A 41 -15.91 1.92 -23.30
CA THR A 41 -17.01 1.07 -22.80
C THR A 41 -16.71 -0.39 -23.12
N ILE A 42 -16.66 -1.23 -22.09
CA ILE A 42 -16.42 -2.68 -22.21
C ILE A 42 -17.75 -3.43 -22.35
N CYS A 43 -18.67 -3.15 -21.44
CA CYS A 43 -20.01 -3.76 -21.46
C CYS A 43 -21.02 -2.88 -20.69
N THR A 44 -22.30 -3.16 -20.90
CA THR A 44 -23.39 -2.62 -20.10
C THR A 44 -24.23 -3.80 -19.60
N LEU A 45 -24.43 -3.85 -18.28
CA LEU A 45 -25.07 -4.93 -17.54
C LEU A 45 -26.35 -4.42 -16.88
N SER A 46 -27.42 -5.24 -16.87
CA SER A 46 -28.68 -4.89 -16.25
C SER A 46 -28.88 -5.62 -14.92
N ALA A 47 -29.15 -4.87 -13.85
CA ALA A 47 -29.49 -5.44 -12.55
C ALA A 47 -30.81 -6.22 -12.60
N GLN A 48 -31.79 -5.78 -13.37
CA GLN A 48 -33.07 -6.46 -13.53
C GLN A 48 -32.94 -7.84 -14.19
N ARG A 49 -31.90 -8.05 -15.01
CA ARG A 49 -31.58 -9.34 -15.62
C ARG A 49 -30.69 -10.23 -14.78
N GLY A 50 -30.32 -9.78 -13.57
CA GLY A 50 -29.38 -10.52 -12.71
C GLY A 50 -27.94 -10.56 -13.22
N GLU A 51 -27.58 -9.66 -14.16
CA GLU A 51 -26.25 -9.63 -14.79
C GLU A 51 -25.19 -8.92 -13.93
N VAL A 52 -25.62 -8.15 -12.91
CA VAL A 52 -24.75 -7.33 -12.06
C VAL A 52 -24.31 -8.14 -10.85
N ALA A 53 -23.17 -8.80 -10.97
CA ALA A 53 -22.51 -9.50 -9.88
C ALA A 53 -21.07 -8.99 -9.72
N GLU A 54 -20.51 -9.04 -8.50
CA GLU A 54 -19.20 -8.47 -8.17
C GLU A 54 -18.09 -9.07 -9.04
N ASN A 55 -18.07 -10.39 -9.19
CA ASN A 55 -17.10 -11.11 -10.02
C ASN A 55 -17.20 -10.74 -11.51
N ILE A 56 -18.41 -10.53 -12.04
CA ILE A 56 -18.64 -10.12 -13.43
C ILE A 56 -18.11 -8.70 -13.65
N LEU A 57 -18.36 -7.79 -12.70
CA LEU A 57 -17.87 -6.41 -12.77
C LEU A 57 -16.33 -6.40 -12.72
N ILE A 58 -15.73 -7.12 -11.78
CA ILE A 58 -14.26 -7.23 -11.65
C ILE A 58 -13.64 -7.78 -12.94
N LYS A 59 -14.18 -8.88 -13.49
CA LYS A 59 -13.73 -9.47 -14.75
C LYS A 59 -13.68 -8.45 -15.88
N ASN A 60 -14.77 -7.67 -16.05
CA ASN A 60 -14.87 -6.68 -17.12
C ASN A 60 -13.98 -5.45 -16.87
N MET A 61 -13.82 -5.01 -15.61
CA MET A 61 -12.96 -3.88 -15.26
C MET A 61 -11.47 -4.22 -15.45
N VAL A 62 -11.06 -5.44 -15.10
CA VAL A 62 -9.65 -5.87 -15.15
C VAL A 62 -9.31 -6.50 -16.50
N GLY A 63 -10.29 -7.09 -17.20
CA GLY A 63 -10.12 -7.70 -18.53
C GLY A 63 -9.67 -9.16 -18.53
N ARG A 64 -9.68 -9.80 -17.38
CA ARG A 64 -9.43 -11.23 -17.19
C ARG A 64 -10.29 -11.76 -16.05
N GLU A 65 -10.51 -13.06 -16.03
CA GLU A 65 -11.11 -13.71 -14.87
C GLU A 65 -10.17 -13.56 -13.68
N ILE A 66 -10.69 -13.02 -12.58
CA ILE A 66 -10.03 -12.96 -11.29
C ILE A 66 -10.94 -13.72 -10.34
N ASP A 67 -10.62 -14.97 -10.08
CA ASP A 67 -11.37 -15.78 -9.13
C ASP A 67 -11.22 -15.25 -7.70
N ASN A 68 -10.11 -14.54 -7.45
CA ASN A 68 -9.82 -13.87 -6.19
C ASN A 68 -9.06 -12.56 -6.46
N ILE A 69 -9.50 -11.45 -5.84
CA ILE A 69 -8.82 -10.14 -5.89
C ILE A 69 -7.41 -10.24 -5.30
N TYR A 70 -7.21 -11.15 -4.35
CA TYR A 70 -5.92 -11.39 -3.72
C TYR A 70 -5.22 -12.56 -4.43
N PRO A 71 -4.14 -12.30 -5.19
CA PRO A 71 -3.43 -13.36 -5.91
C PRO A 71 -2.82 -14.34 -4.91
N SER A 72 -3.06 -15.63 -5.14
CA SER A 72 -2.48 -16.68 -4.32
C SER A 72 -0.95 -16.66 -4.38
N ARG A 73 -0.32 -16.94 -3.28
CA ARG A 73 1.13 -17.09 -3.14
C ARG A 73 1.42 -18.46 -2.49
N GLU A 74 2.46 -19.13 -2.97
CA GLU A 74 3.03 -20.24 -2.20
C GLU A 74 3.64 -19.68 -0.91
N HIS A 75 3.06 -20.05 0.23
CA HIS A 75 3.60 -19.68 1.53
C HIS A 75 4.88 -20.49 1.78
N LYS A 76 6.02 -19.84 1.66
CA LYS A 76 7.29 -20.42 2.09
C LYS A 76 7.39 -20.30 3.61
N LYS A 77 8.04 -21.28 4.23
CA LYS A 77 8.36 -21.17 5.66
C LYS A 77 9.16 -19.89 5.88
N ALA A 78 8.67 -19.04 6.78
CA ALA A 78 9.33 -17.77 7.12
C ALA A 78 10.78 -18.01 7.53
N GLY A 79 11.67 -17.15 7.03
CA GLY A 79 13.10 -17.21 7.31
C GLY A 79 13.49 -16.68 8.70
N GLU A 80 14.74 -16.26 8.83
CA GLU A 80 15.22 -15.61 10.05
C GLU A 80 14.62 -14.21 10.22
N VAL A 81 14.66 -13.72 11.47
CA VAL A 81 14.22 -12.36 11.80
C VAL A 81 15.14 -11.33 11.14
N VAL A 82 14.57 -10.44 10.30
CA VAL A 82 15.31 -9.38 9.60
C VAL A 82 15.12 -8.01 10.23
N LEU A 83 13.96 -7.77 10.87
CA LEU A 83 13.68 -6.58 11.66
C LEU A 83 13.04 -7.01 12.98
N GLU A 84 13.48 -6.47 14.07
CA GLU A 84 12.91 -6.69 15.40
C GLU A 84 12.83 -5.36 16.15
N VAL A 85 11.69 -5.10 16.75
CA VAL A 85 11.43 -3.91 17.55
C VAL A 85 10.98 -4.37 18.94
N ARG A 86 11.57 -3.80 20.00
CA ARG A 86 11.32 -4.17 21.39
C ARG A 86 11.02 -2.95 22.25
N ASN A 87 9.92 -2.99 23.00
CA ASN A 87 9.50 -1.98 23.96
C ASN A 87 9.54 -0.54 23.38
N TRP A 88 9.11 -0.40 22.12
CA TRP A 88 9.19 0.84 21.38
C TRP A 88 8.10 1.81 21.82
N ASN A 89 8.54 3.00 22.18
CA ASN A 89 7.66 4.09 22.57
C ASN A 89 7.96 5.30 21.70
N ALA A 90 6.93 6.04 21.32
CA ALA A 90 7.07 7.31 20.63
C ALA A 90 6.18 8.37 21.29
N TYR A 91 6.81 9.43 21.78
CA TYR A 91 6.11 10.60 22.32
C TYR A 91 6.08 11.70 21.27
N ASP A 92 4.90 12.23 20.99
CA ASP A 92 4.72 13.34 20.09
C ASP A 92 4.77 14.68 20.88
N PRO A 93 5.82 15.51 20.70
CA PRO A 93 5.92 16.78 21.39
C PRO A 93 4.82 17.79 21.02
N ALA A 94 4.30 17.71 19.78
CA ALA A 94 3.26 18.62 19.29
C ALA A 94 1.90 18.31 19.92
N LEU A 95 1.60 17.01 20.11
CA LEU A 95 0.36 16.54 20.73
C LEU A 95 0.47 16.41 22.25
N GLY A 96 1.67 16.50 22.83
CA GLY A 96 1.91 16.36 24.27
C GLY A 96 1.58 14.96 24.83
N ARG A 97 1.63 13.90 23.98
CA ARG A 97 1.25 12.55 24.38
C ARG A 97 2.07 11.47 23.69
N TYR A 98 2.05 10.28 24.27
CA TYR A 98 2.57 9.09 23.60
C TYR A 98 1.61 8.65 22.49
N VAL A 99 2.13 8.51 21.29
CA VAL A 99 1.43 7.94 20.12
C VAL A 99 1.70 6.44 20.00
N LEU A 100 2.81 5.95 20.56
CA LEU A 100 3.15 4.53 20.68
C LEU A 100 3.59 4.22 22.11
N LYS A 101 3.18 3.05 22.60
CA LYS A 101 3.40 2.62 23.99
C LYS A 101 3.76 1.14 24.03
N ASP A 102 5.01 0.83 24.34
CA ASP A 102 5.49 -0.53 24.57
C ASP A 102 5.23 -1.49 23.40
N VAL A 103 5.50 -1.02 22.18
CA VAL A 103 5.28 -1.79 20.95
C VAL A 103 6.45 -2.74 20.73
N SER A 104 6.15 -4.04 20.57
CA SER A 104 7.15 -5.06 20.27
C SER A 104 6.64 -5.97 19.15
N PHE A 105 7.44 -6.18 18.09
CA PHE A 105 7.11 -7.06 16.97
C PHE A 105 8.38 -7.52 16.24
N ASP A 106 8.23 -8.56 15.42
CA ASP A 106 9.28 -9.02 14.52
C ASP A 106 8.77 -9.18 13.08
N LEU A 107 9.70 -9.07 12.13
CA LEU A 107 9.50 -9.36 10.71
C LEU A 107 10.53 -10.37 10.27
N ARG A 108 10.10 -11.41 9.57
CA ARG A 108 10.97 -12.48 9.09
C ARG A 108 11.21 -12.37 7.59
N LYS A 109 12.33 -12.92 7.16
CA LYS A 109 12.71 -12.92 5.74
C LYS A 109 11.68 -13.66 4.90
N GLY A 110 11.20 -12.96 3.85
CA GLY A 110 10.28 -13.54 2.87
C GLY A 110 8.84 -13.67 3.38
N GLU A 111 8.41 -12.86 4.37
CA GLU A 111 7.02 -12.79 4.81
C GLU A 111 6.40 -11.42 4.55
N ILE A 112 5.08 -11.38 4.51
CA ILE A 112 4.26 -10.18 4.61
C ILE A 112 3.60 -10.17 5.98
N VAL A 113 3.97 -9.22 6.84
CA VAL A 113 3.30 -8.99 8.12
C VAL A 113 2.31 -7.85 7.96
N GLY A 114 1.04 -8.13 8.25
CA GLY A 114 -0.04 -7.14 8.24
C GLY A 114 -0.13 -6.40 9.57
N PHE A 115 -0.33 -5.08 9.52
CA PHE A 115 -0.68 -4.26 10.67
C PHE A 115 -2.11 -3.76 10.51
N ALA A 116 -3.03 -4.33 11.28
CA ALA A 116 -4.44 -3.97 11.30
C ALA A 116 -4.76 -3.06 12.49
N GLY A 117 -5.80 -2.24 12.36
CA GLY A 117 -6.27 -1.36 13.44
C GLY A 117 -7.17 -0.26 12.91
N LEU A 118 -7.82 0.47 13.81
CA LEU A 118 -8.65 1.60 13.44
C LEU A 118 -7.82 2.80 12.97
N VAL A 119 -8.42 3.72 12.25
CA VAL A 119 -7.78 5.00 11.88
C VAL A 119 -7.34 5.72 13.16
N GLY A 120 -6.08 6.18 13.17
CA GLY A 120 -5.49 6.81 14.37
C GLY A 120 -5.02 5.84 15.45
N SER A 121 -4.93 4.54 15.16
CA SER A 121 -4.41 3.54 16.13
C SER A 121 -2.91 3.63 16.39
N GLY A 122 -2.13 4.35 15.57
CA GLY A 122 -0.68 4.49 15.72
C GLY A 122 0.16 3.74 14.67
N ARG A 123 -0.46 3.15 13.65
CA ARG A 123 0.24 2.33 12.63
C ARG A 123 1.20 3.14 11.79
N THR A 124 0.77 4.27 11.25
CA THR A 124 1.61 5.20 10.48
C THR A 124 2.71 5.81 11.34
N GLU A 125 2.37 6.18 12.59
CA GLU A 125 3.34 6.69 13.57
C GLU A 125 4.42 5.64 13.88
N LEU A 126 4.05 4.35 13.95
CA LEU A 126 5.00 3.26 14.10
C LEU A 126 5.95 3.20 12.89
N ALA A 127 5.42 3.16 11.67
CA ALA A 127 6.22 3.13 10.44
C ALA A 127 7.20 4.32 10.37
N LEU A 128 6.70 5.54 10.59
CA LEU A 128 7.53 6.76 10.56
C LEU A 128 8.60 6.75 11.65
N SER A 129 8.26 6.31 12.86
CA SER A 129 9.21 6.30 13.99
C SER A 129 10.37 5.32 13.79
N ILE A 130 10.15 4.20 13.09
CA ILE A 130 11.19 3.21 12.76
C ILE A 130 11.91 3.49 11.43
N PHE A 131 11.33 4.32 10.56
CA PHE A 131 11.96 4.74 9.29
C PHE A 131 12.73 6.05 9.42
N GLY A 132 13.55 6.18 10.45
CA GLY A 132 14.37 7.37 10.65
C GLY A 132 13.62 8.59 11.20
N ASN A 133 12.43 8.38 11.72
CA ASN A 133 11.67 9.34 12.55
C ASN A 133 11.51 10.75 11.94
N PRO A 134 11.06 10.90 10.68
CA PRO A 134 10.92 12.20 10.04
C PRO A 134 9.95 13.14 10.75
N SER A 135 9.01 12.59 11.54
CA SER A 135 8.05 13.34 12.33
C SER A 135 8.60 13.94 13.63
N GLY A 136 9.85 13.59 14.01
CA GLY A 136 10.51 14.15 15.19
C GLY A 136 9.95 13.69 16.53
N TYR A 137 9.37 12.47 16.60
CA TYR A 137 8.95 11.85 17.86
C TYR A 137 10.13 11.64 18.79
N ARG A 138 9.91 11.76 20.10
CA ARG A 138 10.88 11.29 21.10
C ARG A 138 10.70 9.79 21.26
N VAL A 139 11.62 9.02 20.69
CA VAL A 139 11.54 7.55 20.68
C VAL A 139 12.44 6.95 21.75
N ASN A 140 11.99 5.84 22.35
CA ASN A 140 12.81 4.96 23.17
C ASN A 140 12.40 3.51 22.94
N GLY A 141 13.27 2.56 23.23
CA GLY A 141 13.13 1.14 22.95
C GLY A 141 14.36 0.62 22.20
N GLU A 142 14.25 -0.56 21.64
CA GLU A 142 15.32 -1.18 20.88
C GLU A 142 14.82 -1.63 19.52
N MET A 143 15.66 -1.42 18.50
CA MET A 143 15.44 -1.90 17.16
C MET A 143 16.67 -2.64 16.66
N PHE A 144 16.43 -3.76 15.99
CA PHE A 144 17.47 -4.60 15.41
C PHE A 144 17.15 -4.84 13.93
N VAL A 145 18.12 -4.56 13.06
CA VAL A 145 18.07 -4.95 11.64
C VAL A 145 19.16 -6.01 11.43
N LYS A 146 18.78 -7.20 10.94
CA LYS A 146 19.69 -8.35 10.77
C LYS A 146 20.49 -8.64 12.06
N ARG A 147 19.83 -8.63 13.21
CA ARG A 147 20.40 -8.83 14.56
C ARG A 147 21.37 -7.73 15.04
N ASN A 148 21.62 -6.69 14.21
CA ASN A 148 22.43 -5.55 14.63
C ASN A 148 21.53 -4.51 15.31
N ARG A 149 21.85 -4.15 16.54
CA ARG A 149 21.15 -3.06 17.23
C ARG A 149 21.36 -1.77 16.45
N THR A 150 20.27 -1.09 16.18
CA THR A 150 20.26 0.07 15.30
C THR A 150 19.36 1.17 15.83
N ASN A 151 19.66 2.40 15.48
CA ASN A 151 18.81 3.55 15.72
C ASN A 151 18.94 4.48 14.52
N PHE A 152 17.84 4.71 13.83
CA PHE A 152 17.83 5.60 12.67
C PHE A 152 17.46 7.01 13.10
N ALA A 153 18.42 7.92 13.04
CA ALA A 153 18.19 9.34 13.31
C ALA A 153 17.58 10.07 12.10
N HIS A 154 17.71 9.48 10.89
CA HIS A 154 17.25 10.06 9.64
C HIS A 154 16.84 8.94 8.66
N PRO A 155 15.83 9.17 7.76
CA PRO A 155 15.45 8.20 6.73
C PRO A 155 16.60 7.64 5.89
N GLY A 156 17.63 8.46 5.62
CA GLY A 156 18.85 8.01 4.93
C GLY A 156 19.62 6.92 5.65
N ASP A 157 19.51 6.81 6.98
CA ASP A 157 20.15 5.73 7.76
C ASP A 157 19.38 4.42 7.55
N ALA A 158 18.03 4.49 7.53
CA ALA A 158 17.17 3.35 7.25
C ALA A 158 17.43 2.80 5.83
N ILE A 159 17.51 3.69 4.84
CA ILE A 159 17.81 3.33 3.44
C ILE A 159 19.15 2.58 3.33
N LYS A 160 20.21 3.09 3.97
CA LYS A 160 21.53 2.43 3.97
C LYS A 160 21.51 1.05 4.61
N MET A 161 20.58 0.81 5.53
CA MET A 161 20.39 -0.49 6.19
C MET A 161 19.39 -1.39 5.45
N GLY A 162 18.96 -0.99 4.26
CA GLY A 162 18.05 -1.77 3.42
C GLY A 162 16.58 -1.72 3.85
N VAL A 163 16.16 -0.65 4.52
CA VAL A 163 14.76 -0.42 4.89
C VAL A 163 14.20 0.71 4.03
N ALA A 164 13.04 0.51 3.42
CA ALA A 164 12.33 1.50 2.62
C ALA A 164 10.88 1.66 3.09
N TYR A 165 10.29 2.84 2.83
CA TYR A 165 8.95 3.20 3.27
C TYR A 165 8.14 3.89 2.17
N VAL A 166 7.05 3.25 1.76
CA VAL A 166 6.04 3.83 0.86
C VAL A 166 4.94 4.46 1.71
N THR A 167 4.78 5.76 1.57
CA THR A 167 3.88 6.58 2.40
C THR A 167 2.41 6.37 2.06
N GLU A 168 1.52 6.61 3.04
CA GLU A 168 0.07 6.59 2.87
C GLU A 168 -0.40 7.61 1.82
N ASP A 169 0.05 8.87 1.92
CA ASP A 169 -0.28 9.92 0.94
C ASP A 169 0.83 10.07 -0.10
N ARG A 170 0.68 9.31 -1.20
CA ARG A 170 1.64 9.37 -2.30
C ARG A 170 1.73 10.75 -2.96
N LYS A 171 0.66 11.58 -2.87
CA LYS A 171 0.62 12.89 -3.53
C LYS A 171 1.29 13.99 -2.70
N ALA A 172 1.14 13.93 -1.38
CA ALA A 172 1.75 14.90 -0.48
C ALA A 172 3.22 14.53 -0.17
N ASP A 173 3.47 13.23 0.12
CA ASP A 173 4.74 12.81 0.72
C ASP A 173 5.52 11.80 -0.15
N GLY A 174 4.83 11.16 -1.09
CA GLY A 174 5.41 10.06 -1.87
C GLY A 174 6.06 10.48 -3.18
N LEU A 175 5.53 11.48 -3.88
CA LEU A 175 5.89 11.84 -5.25
C LEU A 175 6.00 13.36 -5.42
N ILE A 176 6.88 13.79 -6.32
CA ILE A 176 6.94 15.16 -6.80
C ILE A 176 6.11 15.25 -8.08
N LEU A 177 4.81 15.59 -7.95
CA LEU A 177 3.84 15.50 -9.05
C LEU A 177 4.15 16.34 -10.27
N ILE A 178 4.86 17.46 -10.10
CA ILE A 178 5.28 18.37 -11.19
C ILE A 178 6.48 17.84 -11.98
N GLN A 179 7.23 16.89 -11.41
CA GLN A 179 8.34 16.23 -12.07
C GLN A 179 7.87 15.02 -12.87
N ASP A 180 8.76 14.55 -13.74
CA ASP A 180 8.49 13.39 -14.59
C ASP A 180 8.67 12.04 -13.86
N VAL A 181 8.34 10.96 -14.56
CA VAL A 181 8.41 9.60 -14.03
C VAL A 181 9.86 9.22 -13.70
N LYS A 182 10.82 9.53 -14.59
CA LYS A 182 12.23 9.15 -14.38
C LYS A 182 12.83 9.81 -13.15
N GLN A 183 12.61 11.11 -12.97
CA GLN A 183 13.08 11.87 -11.81
C GLN A 183 12.48 11.36 -10.50
N ASN A 184 11.19 11.00 -10.49
CA ASN A 184 10.56 10.41 -9.31
C ASN A 184 11.10 9.03 -8.96
N ILE A 185 11.35 8.16 -9.95
CA ILE A 185 11.88 6.81 -9.72
C ILE A 185 13.29 6.87 -9.13
N THR A 186 14.14 7.75 -9.63
CA THR A 186 15.56 7.79 -9.26
C THR A 186 15.85 8.61 -8.00
N LEU A 187 14.87 9.40 -7.54
CA LEU A 187 15.02 10.36 -6.44
C LEU A 187 15.61 9.79 -5.15
N ALA A 188 15.26 8.55 -4.80
CA ALA A 188 15.71 7.94 -3.55
C ALA A 188 17.16 7.45 -3.58
N ASN A 189 17.78 7.33 -4.77
CA ASN A 189 19.14 6.83 -4.95
C ASN A 189 19.88 7.53 -6.11
N LEU A 190 19.93 8.85 -6.07
CA LEU A 190 20.60 9.65 -7.11
C LEU A 190 22.10 9.29 -7.27
N GLN A 191 22.73 8.79 -6.21
CA GLN A 191 24.14 8.38 -6.27
C GLN A 191 24.37 7.22 -7.23
N ALA A 192 23.40 6.33 -7.41
CA ALA A 192 23.52 5.19 -8.33
C ALA A 192 23.54 5.60 -9.81
N ILE A 193 23.06 6.80 -10.13
CA ILE A 193 23.02 7.35 -11.50
C ILE A 193 23.87 8.61 -11.64
N ALA A 194 24.70 8.95 -10.65
CA ALA A 194 25.55 10.12 -10.69
C ALA A 194 27.01 9.73 -10.87
N SER A 195 27.73 10.48 -11.72
CA SER A 195 29.18 10.41 -11.88
C SER A 195 29.79 11.76 -11.51
N ARG A 196 30.73 11.77 -10.55
CA ARG A 196 31.42 12.98 -10.06
C ARG A 196 30.44 14.09 -9.62
N GLY A 197 29.28 13.71 -9.04
CA GLY A 197 28.25 14.65 -8.56
C GLY A 197 27.31 15.19 -9.65
N VAL A 198 27.41 14.70 -10.88
CA VAL A 198 26.51 15.04 -12.00
C VAL A 198 25.67 13.82 -12.34
N ILE A 199 24.35 14.01 -12.45
CA ILE A 199 23.39 12.96 -12.84
C ILE A 199 23.64 12.63 -14.32
N ASP A 200 23.71 11.33 -14.63
CA ASP A 200 23.76 10.83 -16.01
C ASP A 200 22.33 10.62 -16.50
N ASP A 201 21.86 11.51 -17.38
CA ASP A 201 20.51 11.46 -17.95
C ASP A 201 20.23 10.16 -18.70
N ASN A 202 21.23 9.54 -19.35
CA ASN A 202 21.04 8.28 -20.05
C ASN A 202 20.84 7.12 -19.05
N ALA A 203 21.62 7.11 -17.96
CA ALA A 203 21.45 6.14 -16.88
C ALA A 203 20.06 6.31 -16.20
N GLU A 204 19.63 7.55 -15.97
CA GLU A 204 18.32 7.86 -15.42
C GLU A 204 17.18 7.33 -16.30
N VAL A 205 17.21 7.63 -17.60
CA VAL A 205 16.21 7.14 -18.57
C VAL A 205 16.22 5.61 -18.65
N LYS A 206 17.39 4.98 -18.63
CA LYS A 206 17.52 3.52 -18.66
C LYS A 206 16.84 2.88 -17.45
N VAL A 207 17.18 3.30 -16.23
CA VAL A 207 16.60 2.82 -14.99
C VAL A 207 15.08 3.01 -14.98
N ALA A 208 14.61 4.19 -15.38
CA ALA A 208 13.19 4.48 -15.40
C ALA A 208 12.42 3.58 -16.39
N ASN A 209 12.99 3.26 -17.56
CA ASN A 209 12.38 2.34 -18.50
C ASN A 209 12.36 0.89 -17.96
N GLU A 210 13.41 0.43 -17.28
CA GLU A 210 13.43 -0.88 -16.63
C GLU A 210 12.30 -1.02 -15.60
N TYR A 211 12.06 -0.01 -14.76
CA TYR A 211 10.95 -0.01 -13.82
C TYR A 211 9.59 0.16 -14.50
N LYS A 212 9.50 0.97 -15.55
CA LYS A 212 8.29 1.10 -16.38
C LYS A 212 7.83 -0.25 -16.90
N GLU A 213 8.75 -1.04 -17.43
CA GLU A 213 8.47 -2.38 -17.96
C GLU A 213 8.19 -3.39 -16.85
N SER A 214 9.07 -3.48 -15.85
CA SER A 214 8.97 -4.50 -14.78
C SER A 214 7.72 -4.37 -13.91
N LEU A 215 7.24 -3.14 -13.68
CA LEU A 215 6.03 -2.86 -12.91
C LEU A 215 4.82 -2.52 -13.80
N ASN A 216 4.96 -2.61 -15.13
CA ASN A 216 3.91 -2.30 -16.08
C ASN A 216 3.28 -0.91 -15.81
N ILE A 217 4.13 0.14 -15.73
CA ILE A 217 3.66 1.52 -15.56
C ILE A 217 3.13 2.02 -16.90
N LYS A 218 1.84 2.28 -16.96
CA LYS A 218 1.19 2.79 -18.18
C LYS A 218 1.47 4.29 -18.32
N THR A 219 2.49 4.61 -19.12
CA THR A 219 2.86 5.97 -19.52
C THR A 219 3.41 5.96 -20.94
N PRO A 220 3.12 6.98 -21.76
CA PRO A 220 3.68 7.08 -23.11
C PRO A 220 5.23 7.25 -23.08
N SER A 221 5.76 7.97 -22.10
CA SER A 221 7.19 8.21 -21.91
C SER A 221 7.53 8.30 -20.42
N VAL A 222 8.78 8.00 -20.06
CA VAL A 222 9.30 8.24 -18.70
C VAL A 222 9.52 9.73 -18.40
N GLU A 223 9.44 10.59 -19.42
CA GLU A 223 9.45 12.07 -19.32
C GLU A 223 8.05 12.65 -19.07
N GLN A 224 7.00 11.82 -19.05
CA GLN A 224 5.65 12.25 -18.69
C GLN A 224 5.60 12.69 -17.23
N LYS A 225 4.97 13.85 -16.95
CA LYS A 225 4.74 14.32 -15.59
C LYS A 225 3.87 13.32 -14.82
N VAL A 226 4.24 13.04 -13.59
CA VAL A 226 3.52 12.09 -12.72
C VAL A 226 2.09 12.56 -12.41
N SER A 227 1.84 13.88 -12.39
CA SER A 227 0.49 14.43 -12.24
C SER A 227 -0.51 13.94 -13.29
N ASN A 228 -0.05 13.56 -14.46
CA ASN A 228 -0.89 13.11 -15.58
C ASN A 228 -1.19 11.60 -15.56
N LEU A 229 -0.62 10.87 -14.61
CA LEU A 229 -0.84 9.43 -14.47
C LEU A 229 -2.10 9.13 -13.63
N SER A 230 -2.72 7.98 -13.90
CA SER A 230 -3.76 7.43 -13.03
C SER A 230 -3.20 7.10 -11.63
N GLY A 231 -4.07 7.04 -10.61
CA GLY A 231 -3.66 6.72 -9.23
C GLY A 231 -2.87 5.43 -9.12
N GLY A 232 -3.26 4.38 -9.84
CA GLY A 232 -2.53 3.11 -9.85
C GLY A 232 -1.13 3.22 -10.46
N ASN A 233 -0.95 4.00 -11.54
CA ASN A 233 0.37 4.24 -12.11
C ASN A 233 1.24 5.14 -11.23
N GLN A 234 0.66 6.15 -10.58
CA GLN A 234 1.36 6.94 -9.55
C GLN A 234 1.86 6.05 -8.40
N GLN A 235 1.04 5.09 -7.94
CA GLN A 235 1.44 4.15 -6.90
C GLN A 235 2.61 3.26 -7.34
N LYS A 236 2.61 2.80 -8.60
CA LYS A 236 3.73 2.03 -9.16
C LYS A 236 5.01 2.86 -9.28
N VAL A 237 4.92 4.15 -9.65
CA VAL A 237 6.06 5.07 -9.63
C VAL A 237 6.60 5.25 -8.22
N SER A 238 5.73 5.46 -7.23
CA SER A 238 6.12 5.55 -5.82
C SER A 238 6.81 4.27 -5.34
N LEU A 239 6.29 3.12 -5.71
CA LEU A 239 6.91 1.82 -5.39
C LEU A 239 8.27 1.66 -6.08
N SER A 240 8.36 2.03 -7.38
CA SER A 240 9.62 1.98 -8.14
C SER A 240 10.73 2.81 -7.50
N LYS A 241 10.41 4.02 -7.00
CA LYS A 241 11.33 4.89 -6.27
C LYS A 241 12.02 4.16 -5.12
N TRP A 242 11.22 3.43 -4.35
CA TRP A 242 11.74 2.70 -3.19
C TRP A 242 12.39 1.37 -3.54
N LEU A 243 11.97 0.72 -4.62
CA LEU A 243 12.65 -0.48 -5.12
C LEU A 243 14.01 -0.17 -5.73
N PHE A 244 14.24 1.05 -6.22
CA PHE A 244 15.54 1.48 -6.76
C PHE A 244 16.64 1.60 -5.70
N VAL A 245 16.31 1.61 -4.41
CA VAL A 245 17.31 1.50 -3.33
C VAL A 245 17.61 0.04 -2.92
N GLU A 246 17.01 -0.94 -3.63
CA GLU A 246 17.19 -2.38 -3.39
C GLU A 246 16.96 -2.79 -1.92
N PRO A 247 15.79 -2.49 -1.34
CA PRO A 247 15.54 -2.75 0.07
C PRO A 247 15.35 -4.24 0.34
N GLU A 248 15.72 -4.68 1.55
CA GLU A 248 15.39 -6.01 2.07
C GLU A 248 14.09 -6.01 2.88
N VAL A 249 13.79 -4.85 3.50
CA VAL A 249 12.56 -4.59 4.24
C VAL A 249 11.82 -3.44 3.58
N LEU A 250 10.57 -3.68 3.18
CA LEU A 250 9.70 -2.69 2.56
C LEU A 250 8.47 -2.46 3.43
N ILE A 251 8.32 -1.25 3.93
CA ILE A 251 7.12 -0.83 4.67
C ILE A 251 6.16 -0.17 3.67
N LEU A 252 4.94 -0.69 3.58
CA LEU A 252 3.88 -0.20 2.72
C LEU A 252 2.74 0.33 3.59
N ASP A 253 2.53 1.63 3.60
CA ASP A 253 1.46 2.25 4.35
C ASP A 253 0.29 2.57 3.41
N GLU A 254 -0.84 1.88 3.60
CA GLU A 254 -2.05 1.95 2.79
C GLU A 254 -1.75 1.82 1.27
N PRO A 255 -1.07 0.74 0.81
CA PRO A 255 -0.50 0.66 -0.53
C PRO A 255 -1.52 0.73 -1.66
N THR A 256 -2.78 0.52 -1.38
CA THR A 256 -3.85 0.49 -2.39
C THR A 256 -4.90 1.57 -2.19
N ARG A 257 -4.64 2.54 -1.31
CA ARG A 257 -5.57 3.63 -1.03
C ARG A 257 -5.79 4.51 -2.26
N GLY A 258 -7.08 4.68 -2.62
CA GLY A 258 -7.48 5.59 -3.71
C GLY A 258 -7.07 5.14 -5.10
N ILE A 259 -6.91 3.83 -5.32
CA ILE A 259 -6.72 3.22 -6.63
C ILE A 259 -7.86 2.26 -6.94
N ASP A 260 -8.09 1.99 -8.22
CA ASP A 260 -9.13 1.07 -8.66
C ASP A 260 -8.78 -0.41 -8.43
N VAL A 261 -9.79 -1.29 -8.52
CA VAL A 261 -9.65 -2.73 -8.23
C VAL A 261 -8.60 -3.41 -9.12
N GLY A 262 -8.49 -3.01 -10.39
CA GLY A 262 -7.50 -3.57 -11.30
C GLY A 262 -6.07 -3.20 -10.88
N ALA A 263 -5.86 -1.94 -10.50
CA ALA A 263 -4.59 -1.46 -10.00
C ALA A 263 -4.25 -2.10 -8.64
N LYS A 264 -5.23 -2.31 -7.74
CA LYS A 264 -5.02 -3.06 -6.47
C LYS A 264 -4.46 -4.45 -6.75
N PHE A 265 -5.09 -5.21 -7.66
CA PHE A 265 -4.62 -6.55 -8.02
C PHE A 265 -3.17 -6.54 -8.56
N GLU A 266 -2.81 -5.53 -9.37
CA GLU A 266 -1.44 -5.40 -9.87
C GLU A 266 -0.43 -5.12 -8.75
N ILE A 267 -0.77 -4.24 -7.78
CA ILE A 267 0.07 -4.00 -6.60
C ILE A 267 0.24 -5.28 -5.76
N TYR A 268 -0.82 -6.04 -5.49
CA TYR A 268 -0.72 -7.31 -4.77
C TYR A 268 0.14 -8.33 -5.49
N THR A 269 0.03 -8.39 -6.82
CA THR A 269 0.89 -9.27 -7.66
C THR A 269 2.36 -8.87 -7.53
N ILE A 270 2.65 -7.57 -7.53
CA ILE A 270 4.01 -7.05 -7.32
C ILE A 270 4.51 -7.44 -5.92
N MET A 271 3.73 -7.23 -4.86
CA MET A 271 4.10 -7.58 -3.49
C MET A 271 4.45 -9.07 -3.38
N ASN A 272 3.60 -9.96 -3.91
CA ASN A 272 3.85 -11.40 -3.90
C ASN A 272 5.15 -11.77 -4.63
N ARG A 273 5.41 -11.16 -5.78
CA ARG A 273 6.65 -11.36 -6.53
C ARG A 273 7.88 -10.93 -5.73
N LEU A 274 7.84 -9.76 -5.07
CA LEU A 274 8.93 -9.24 -4.25
C LEU A 274 9.25 -10.17 -3.07
N VAL A 275 8.23 -10.67 -2.39
CA VAL A 275 8.40 -11.61 -1.28
C VAL A 275 8.95 -12.96 -1.74
N GLN A 276 8.49 -13.46 -2.90
CA GLN A 276 9.06 -14.68 -3.51
C GLN A 276 10.55 -14.52 -3.86
N GLN A 277 10.99 -13.30 -4.15
CA GLN A 277 12.39 -12.94 -4.38
C GLN A 277 13.19 -12.75 -3.08
N GLY A 278 12.56 -12.88 -1.92
CA GLY A 278 13.19 -12.84 -0.60
C GLY A 278 13.10 -11.49 0.12
N MET A 279 12.35 -10.52 -0.41
CA MET A 279 12.03 -9.27 0.29
C MET A 279 11.05 -9.56 1.43
N SER A 280 11.11 -8.76 2.50
CA SER A 280 10.19 -8.84 3.63
C SER A 280 9.34 -7.57 3.66
N ILE A 281 8.03 -7.71 3.87
CA ILE A 281 7.09 -6.60 3.76
C ILE A 281 6.34 -6.41 5.08
N ILE A 282 6.31 -5.17 5.55
CA ILE A 282 5.31 -4.70 6.52
C ILE A 282 4.20 -4.03 5.71
N MET A 283 2.98 -4.54 5.81
CA MET A 283 1.81 -3.97 5.15
C MET A 283 0.86 -3.39 6.18
N ILE A 284 0.70 -2.07 6.16
CA ILE A 284 -0.29 -1.36 6.97
C ILE A 284 -1.52 -1.13 6.09
N SER A 285 -2.68 -1.58 6.54
CA SER A 285 -3.94 -1.33 5.83
C SER A 285 -5.11 -1.15 6.79
N SER A 286 -6.01 -0.25 6.42
CA SER A 286 -7.31 -0.06 7.03
C SER A 286 -8.38 -1.01 6.48
N GLU A 287 -8.09 -1.67 5.34
CA GLU A 287 -8.98 -2.64 4.71
C GLU A 287 -8.68 -4.05 5.24
N LEU A 288 -9.48 -4.56 6.19
CA LEU A 288 -9.29 -5.90 6.76
C LEU A 288 -9.26 -7.03 5.72
N PRO A 289 -10.07 -7.01 4.64
CA PRO A 289 -9.96 -8.00 3.59
C PRO A 289 -8.58 -8.02 2.90
N GLU A 290 -7.91 -6.84 2.80
CA GLU A 290 -6.56 -6.74 2.25
C GLU A 290 -5.54 -7.40 3.18
N ILE A 291 -5.61 -7.13 4.48
CA ILE A 291 -4.78 -7.78 5.50
C ILE A 291 -4.94 -9.31 5.42
N LEU A 292 -6.18 -9.80 5.42
CA LEU A 292 -6.48 -11.23 5.39
C LEU A 292 -6.06 -11.91 4.08
N GLY A 293 -6.12 -11.19 2.97
CA GLY A 293 -5.81 -11.74 1.64
C GLY A 293 -4.32 -11.73 1.29
N MET A 294 -3.51 -10.90 1.96
CA MET A 294 -2.13 -10.66 1.54
C MET A 294 -1.08 -11.04 2.58
N SER A 295 -1.43 -11.06 3.88
CA SER A 295 -0.46 -11.25 4.97
C SER A 295 -0.24 -12.72 5.32
N ASP A 296 0.90 -13.04 5.94
CA ASP A 296 1.20 -14.35 6.54
C ASP A 296 0.87 -14.34 8.04
N ARG A 297 1.07 -13.20 8.69
CA ARG A 297 0.71 -12.93 10.10
C ARG A 297 0.12 -11.52 10.19
N VAL A 298 -0.64 -11.27 11.25
CA VAL A 298 -1.19 -9.95 11.54
C VAL A 298 -0.91 -9.53 12.97
N TYR A 299 -0.41 -8.30 13.11
CA TYR A 299 -0.39 -7.56 14.37
C TYR A 299 -1.59 -6.61 14.40
N ILE A 300 -2.28 -6.56 15.55
CA ILE A 300 -3.41 -5.66 15.74
C ILE A 300 -2.95 -4.50 16.63
N VAL A 301 -3.22 -3.28 16.16
CA VAL A 301 -2.80 -2.05 16.83
C VAL A 301 -4.03 -1.29 17.31
N SER A 302 -4.07 -0.97 18.60
CA SER A 302 -5.09 -0.13 19.24
C SER A 302 -4.44 0.87 20.18
N ALA A 303 -4.82 2.14 20.08
CA ALA A 303 -4.36 3.23 20.95
C ALA A 303 -2.83 3.29 21.18
N GLY A 304 -2.07 3.01 20.10
CA GLY A 304 -0.60 3.00 20.11
C GLY A 304 0.05 1.77 20.74
N ARG A 305 -0.69 0.68 20.92
CA ARG A 305 -0.20 -0.61 21.46
C ARG A 305 -0.49 -1.74 20.50
N ILE A 306 0.32 -2.80 20.55
CA ILE A 306 -0.05 -4.09 19.95
C ILE A 306 -0.95 -4.83 20.94
N THR A 307 -2.20 -5.06 20.54
CA THR A 307 -3.22 -5.76 21.34
C THR A 307 -3.36 -7.22 20.96
N GLY A 308 -2.75 -7.64 19.87
CA GLY A 308 -2.73 -9.03 19.44
C GLY A 308 -1.80 -9.32 18.29
N GLU A 309 -1.40 -10.58 18.22
CA GLU A 309 -0.70 -11.19 17.10
C GLU A 309 -1.39 -12.51 16.79
N MET A 310 -1.51 -12.84 15.50
CA MET A 310 -2.02 -14.16 15.09
C MET A 310 -1.54 -14.53 13.68
N PRO A 311 -1.35 -15.83 13.40
CA PRO A 311 -1.19 -16.35 12.04
C PRO A 311 -2.44 -16.02 11.21
N ILE A 312 -2.27 -15.85 9.90
CA ILE A 312 -3.38 -15.42 9.05
C ILE A 312 -4.48 -16.48 8.94
N GLU A 313 -4.14 -17.76 9.05
CA GLU A 313 -5.09 -18.88 9.00
C GLU A 313 -6.08 -18.87 10.19
N GLU A 314 -5.69 -18.24 11.31
CA GLU A 314 -6.52 -18.10 12.50
C GLU A 314 -7.28 -16.77 12.54
N ALA A 315 -6.91 -15.81 11.67
CA ALA A 315 -7.44 -14.46 11.67
C ALA A 315 -8.80 -14.41 10.97
N THR A 316 -9.75 -13.70 11.58
CA THR A 316 -11.02 -13.29 10.95
C THR A 316 -11.25 -11.81 11.19
N GLN A 317 -12.10 -11.18 10.38
CA GLN A 317 -12.42 -9.76 10.57
C GLN A 317 -12.93 -9.47 11.99
N GLU A 318 -13.77 -10.37 12.51
CA GLU A 318 -14.35 -10.25 13.85
C GLU A 318 -13.27 -10.31 14.95
N LYS A 319 -12.36 -11.29 14.87
CA LYS A 319 -11.27 -11.43 15.85
C LYS A 319 -10.32 -10.25 15.82
N ILE A 320 -10.01 -9.72 14.61
CA ILE A 320 -9.17 -8.54 14.47
C ILE A 320 -9.87 -7.31 15.05
N MET A 321 -11.15 -7.11 14.70
CA MET A 321 -11.93 -5.96 15.20
C MET A 321 -12.10 -6.00 16.71
N GLN A 322 -12.35 -7.17 17.30
CA GLN A 322 -12.47 -7.33 18.74
C GLN A 322 -11.21 -6.79 19.46
N LYS A 323 -10.02 -7.19 18.98
CA LYS A 323 -8.73 -6.73 19.54
C LYS A 323 -8.36 -5.28 19.17
N ALA A 324 -8.94 -4.73 18.11
CA ALA A 324 -8.72 -3.35 17.70
C ALA A 324 -9.56 -2.33 18.50
N ILE A 325 -10.61 -2.79 19.20
CA ILE A 325 -11.50 -1.96 20.02
C ILE A 325 -11.08 -2.02 21.50
N ASP A 326 -10.46 -3.11 21.95
CA ASP A 326 -9.86 -3.24 23.28
C ASP A 326 -8.68 -2.24 23.46
#